data_0f222802247989741964ba4a7a9a63c5
#
_entry.id   0f222802247989741964ba4a7a9a63c5
#
_cell.length_a   1.000
_cell.length_b   1.000
_cell.length_c   1.000
_cell.angle_alpha   90.00
_cell.angle_beta   90.00
_cell.angle_gamma   90.00
#
_symmetry.space_group_name_H-M   'P 1'
#
loop_
_entity.id
_entity.type
_entity.pdbx_description
1 polymer ?
#
loop_
_entity_poly.entity_id
_entity_poly.type
_entity_poly.pdbx_seq_one_letter_code
_entity_poly.pdbx_strand_id
1 'polypeptide(L)'
;MIGAHMFRSPEAMLNLRCGTPTDIWSFGTTVSGCTFTALIVSLNMVQLISLIWGFGWHIFKPDPADAEPDDESYPNHVLVKQIAYFGPCPLSYFDFLPEDDERWEFIGDTTQYIINHQKWKPFARAEDKELTEEDRTFICKIMKLDPRDRPTARELLQDPWLRDV
;
A
#
# COMPACT_ATOMS: atom_id res chain seq x y z
N MET A 1 -12.87 13.19 -2.65
CA MET A 1 -11.95 12.09 -2.31
C MET A 1 -11.60 11.31 -3.58
N ILE A 2 -10.33 10.92 -3.76
CA ILE A 2 -9.85 10.33 -5.03
C ILE A 2 -9.72 8.82 -4.85
N GLY A 3 -10.33 8.02 -5.74
CA GLY A 3 -10.20 6.56 -5.83
C GLY A 3 -10.89 5.75 -4.73
N ALA A 4 -10.98 4.42 -4.92
CA ALA A 4 -11.50 3.49 -3.92
C ALA A 4 -10.52 3.37 -2.73
N HIS A 5 -11.03 3.15 -1.52
CA HIS A 5 -10.26 3.16 -0.28
C HIS A 5 -9.02 2.25 -0.30
N MET A 6 -9.13 1.06 -0.85
CA MET A 6 -8.01 0.08 -0.92
C MET A 6 -6.81 0.54 -1.76
N PHE A 7 -7.01 1.49 -2.68
CA PHE A 7 -5.96 1.99 -3.57
C PHE A 7 -5.39 3.34 -3.13
N ARG A 8 -6.00 3.97 -2.11
CA ARG A 8 -5.52 5.25 -1.60
C ARG A 8 -4.20 5.06 -0.86
N SER A 9 -3.31 6.02 -1.05
CA SER A 9 -2.09 6.11 -0.27
C SER A 9 -2.38 6.52 1.19
N PRO A 10 -1.47 6.22 2.14
CA PRO A 10 -1.62 6.61 3.54
C PRO A 10 -1.84 8.11 3.72
N GLU A 11 -1.12 8.95 2.97
CA GLU A 11 -1.31 10.40 3.01
C GLU A 11 -2.70 10.82 2.52
N ALA A 12 -3.25 10.13 1.50
CA ALA A 12 -4.62 10.38 1.04
C ALA A 12 -5.67 9.90 2.04
N MET A 13 -5.41 8.81 2.77
CA MET A 13 -6.26 8.31 3.86
C MET A 13 -6.30 9.28 5.03
N LEU A 14 -5.17 9.92 5.33
CA LEU A 14 -5.02 10.90 6.41
C LEU A 14 -5.38 12.34 5.97
N ASN A 15 -5.95 12.53 4.78
CA ASN A 15 -6.26 13.86 4.23
C ASN A 15 -5.05 14.82 4.22
N LEU A 16 -3.86 14.29 3.95
CA LEU A 16 -2.66 15.07 3.74
C LEU A 16 -2.56 15.54 2.29
N ARG A 17 -1.60 16.40 2.02
CA ARG A 17 -1.34 16.89 0.66
C ARG A 17 -0.85 15.73 -0.22
N CYS A 18 -1.63 15.43 -1.24
CA CYS A 18 -1.29 14.44 -2.26
C CYS A 18 -0.44 15.07 -3.38
N GLY A 19 0.36 14.24 -4.03
CA GLY A 19 1.21 14.62 -5.15
C GLY A 19 1.59 13.41 -6.00
N THR A 20 2.57 13.56 -6.87
CA THR A 20 3.08 12.47 -7.73
C THR A 20 3.43 11.17 -6.97
N PRO A 21 3.97 11.21 -5.72
CA PRO A 21 4.20 9.99 -4.96
C PRO A 21 2.93 9.19 -4.63
N THR A 22 1.76 9.84 -4.59
CA THR A 22 0.45 9.17 -4.43
C THR A 22 0.16 8.25 -5.61
N ASP A 23 0.54 8.66 -6.84
CA ASP A 23 0.37 7.83 -8.03
C ASP A 23 1.30 6.62 -8.00
N ILE A 24 2.51 6.78 -7.45
CA ILE A 24 3.45 5.66 -7.24
C ILE A 24 2.87 4.63 -6.26
N TRP A 25 2.23 5.07 -5.18
CA TRP A 25 1.51 4.16 -4.27
C TRP A 25 0.38 3.44 -5.01
N SER A 26 -0.46 4.18 -5.73
CA SER A 26 -1.56 3.61 -6.49
C SER A 26 -1.07 2.61 -7.55
N PHE A 27 0.04 2.90 -8.20
CA PHE A 27 0.74 1.96 -9.07
C PHE A 27 1.14 0.70 -8.29
N GLY A 28 1.80 0.83 -7.14
CA GLY A 28 2.21 -0.29 -6.30
C GLY A 28 1.05 -1.16 -5.83
N THR A 29 -0.08 -0.58 -5.42
CA THR A 29 -1.29 -1.34 -5.07
C THR A 29 -1.88 -2.08 -6.25
N THR A 30 -1.53 -1.65 -7.44
CA THR A 30 -1.94 -2.24 -8.70
C THR A 30 -0.92 -3.27 -9.24
N VAL A 31 0.36 -3.27 -8.79
CA VAL A 31 1.42 -4.14 -9.33
C VAL A 31 1.54 -5.41 -8.52
N SER A 32 1.16 -6.52 -9.08
CA SER A 32 1.62 -7.82 -8.60
C SER A 32 1.36 -8.97 -9.56
N GLY A 33 2.44 -9.55 -9.95
CA GLY A 33 2.63 -10.90 -10.42
C GLY A 33 1.65 -11.48 -11.41
N CYS A 34 2.01 -11.37 -12.65
CA CYS A 34 1.69 -12.39 -13.63
C CYS A 34 2.94 -12.71 -14.40
N THR A 35 3.04 -13.94 -14.87
CA THR A 35 3.81 -14.33 -16.05
C THR A 35 3.43 -13.41 -17.23
N PHE A 36 4.13 -12.35 -17.34
CA PHE A 36 3.68 -11.02 -17.75
C PHE A 36 3.80 -10.74 -19.24
N THR A 37 4.32 -11.68 -20.02
CA THR A 37 4.70 -11.43 -21.41
C THR A 37 3.52 -11.29 -22.37
N ALA A 38 2.33 -11.72 -22.02
CA ALA A 38 1.21 -11.77 -22.97
C ALA A 38 0.05 -10.80 -22.66
N LEU A 39 -0.06 -10.22 -21.46
CA LEU A 39 -1.26 -9.49 -21.04
C LEU A 39 -1.11 -7.96 -21.01
N ILE A 40 0.13 -7.43 -20.99
CA ILE A 40 0.37 -5.97 -20.94
C ILE A 40 -0.15 -5.24 -22.18
N VAL A 41 -0.24 -5.89 -23.30
CA VAL A 41 -0.60 -5.24 -24.56
C VAL A 41 -2.11 -5.08 -24.75
N SER A 42 -2.95 -5.74 -23.95
CA SER A 42 -4.39 -5.83 -24.25
C SER A 42 -5.37 -5.40 -23.15
N LEU A 43 -4.94 -5.09 -21.93
CA LEU A 43 -5.87 -4.69 -20.88
C LEU A 43 -5.41 -3.43 -20.16
N ASN A 44 -6.25 -2.39 -20.24
CA ASN A 44 -6.15 -1.16 -19.47
C ASN A 44 -5.76 -1.44 -18.01
N MET A 45 -4.60 -0.88 -17.63
CA MET A 45 -4.06 -0.72 -16.29
C MET A 45 -5.06 -0.82 -15.14
N VAL A 46 -5.40 -2.00 -14.68
CA VAL A 46 -6.12 -2.17 -13.42
C VAL A 46 -5.60 -3.42 -12.71
N GLN A 47 -4.86 -3.19 -11.60
CA GLN A 47 -4.71 -4.12 -10.48
C GLN A 47 -3.60 -5.16 -10.55
N LEU A 48 -2.44 -4.83 -10.06
CA LEU A 48 -1.29 -5.72 -10.00
C LEU A 48 -1.19 -6.52 -8.66
N ILE A 49 -1.46 -5.98 -7.47
CA ILE A 49 -1.54 -6.80 -6.24
C ILE A 49 -2.69 -7.82 -6.31
N SER A 50 -3.82 -7.46 -6.92
CA SER A 50 -4.92 -8.40 -7.17
C SER A 50 -4.56 -9.51 -8.16
N LEU A 51 -3.50 -9.38 -8.92
CA LEU A 51 -3.10 -10.35 -9.94
C LEU A 51 -2.23 -11.49 -9.37
N ILE A 52 -1.44 -11.26 -8.30
CA ILE A 52 -0.70 -12.37 -7.65
C ILE A 52 -1.66 -13.38 -7.02
N TRP A 53 -2.70 -12.88 -6.33
CA TRP A 53 -3.57 -13.75 -5.52
C TRP A 53 -4.99 -13.93 -6.08
N GLY A 54 -5.23 -13.50 -7.33
CA GLY A 54 -6.47 -13.75 -8.05
C GLY A 54 -7.56 -12.70 -7.88
N PHE A 55 -8.57 -12.78 -8.75
CA PHE A 55 -9.71 -11.86 -8.78
C PHE A 55 -10.46 -11.82 -7.45
N GLY A 56 -10.63 -10.60 -6.91
CA GLY A 56 -11.39 -10.34 -5.68
C GLY A 56 -10.58 -10.35 -4.39
N TRP A 57 -9.29 -10.68 -4.44
CA TRP A 57 -8.40 -10.56 -3.29
C TRP A 57 -7.58 -9.27 -3.39
N HIS A 58 -7.42 -8.58 -2.27
CA HIS A 58 -6.57 -7.40 -2.18
C HIS A 58 -5.96 -7.34 -0.78
N ILE A 59 -4.62 -7.10 -0.70
CA ILE A 59 -3.85 -7.11 0.54
C ILE A 59 -4.42 -6.16 1.62
N PHE A 60 -4.99 -5.03 1.18
CA PHE A 60 -5.59 -4.04 2.08
C PHE A 60 -7.08 -4.23 2.33
N LYS A 61 -7.70 -5.26 1.73
CA LYS A 61 -9.09 -5.55 2.01
C LYS A 61 -9.25 -5.96 3.49
N PRO A 62 -10.04 -5.25 4.29
CA PRO A 62 -10.36 -5.66 5.65
C PRO A 62 -11.02 -7.04 5.67
N ASP A 63 -10.83 -7.76 6.76
CA ASP A 63 -11.60 -8.97 6.98
C ASP A 63 -13.08 -8.58 7.19
N PRO A 64 -14.05 -9.34 6.64
CA PRO A 64 -15.49 -9.03 6.84
C PRO A 64 -15.91 -9.00 8.31
N ALA A 65 -15.17 -9.68 9.18
CA ALA A 65 -15.39 -9.63 10.63
C ALA A 65 -14.90 -8.32 11.27
N ASP A 66 -13.99 -7.58 10.62
CA ASP A 66 -13.48 -6.30 11.11
C ASP A 66 -14.31 -5.11 10.56
N ALA A 67 -14.68 -5.12 9.28
CA ALA A 67 -15.50 -4.08 8.65
C ALA A 67 -16.07 -4.52 7.30
N GLU A 68 -17.32 -4.18 7.05
CA GLU A 68 -17.96 -4.32 5.74
C GLU A 68 -17.67 -3.09 4.85
N PRO A 69 -17.74 -3.22 3.51
CA PRO A 69 -17.40 -2.12 2.58
C PRO A 69 -18.16 -0.82 2.78
N ASP A 70 -19.37 -0.89 3.31
CA ASP A 70 -20.27 0.25 3.54
C ASP A 70 -20.12 0.85 4.95
N ASP A 71 -19.27 0.27 5.80
CA ASP A 71 -19.00 0.77 7.14
C ASP A 71 -18.21 2.08 7.10
N GLU A 72 -18.58 3.04 7.91
CA GLU A 72 -17.84 4.31 8.07
C GLU A 72 -16.40 4.08 8.55
N SER A 73 -16.15 3.01 9.30
CA SER A 73 -14.83 2.60 9.79
C SER A 73 -13.97 1.88 8.75
N TYR A 74 -14.54 1.47 7.60
CA TYR A 74 -13.82 0.71 6.58
C TYR A 74 -12.49 1.34 6.15
N PRO A 75 -12.40 2.68 5.91
CA PRO A 75 -11.14 3.32 5.59
C PRO A 75 -10.07 3.15 6.67
N ASN A 76 -10.46 3.19 7.95
CA ASN A 76 -9.54 3.01 9.07
C ASN A 76 -8.94 1.60 9.06
N HIS A 77 -9.73 0.58 8.80
CA HIS A 77 -9.26 -0.80 8.68
C HIS A 77 -8.35 -1.01 7.46
N VAL A 78 -8.55 -0.27 6.37
CA VAL A 78 -7.61 -0.23 5.24
C VAL A 78 -6.27 0.34 5.68
N LEU A 79 -6.25 1.45 6.43
CA LEU A 79 -5.02 2.05 6.95
C LEU A 79 -4.31 1.11 7.95
N VAL A 80 -5.06 0.41 8.81
CA VAL A 80 -4.51 -0.65 9.68
C VAL A 80 -3.74 -1.68 8.85
N LYS A 81 -4.29 -2.16 7.73
CA LYS A 81 -3.61 -3.11 6.84
C LYS A 81 -2.35 -2.48 6.21
N GLN A 82 -2.43 -1.23 5.73
CA GLN A 82 -1.27 -0.55 5.14
C GLN A 82 -0.11 -0.45 6.14
N ILE A 83 -0.39 -0.03 7.37
CA ILE A 83 0.60 0.04 8.45
C ILE A 83 1.11 -1.34 8.82
N ALA A 84 0.25 -2.34 8.93
CA ALA A 84 0.63 -3.71 9.30
C ALA A 84 1.59 -4.36 8.28
N TYR A 85 1.44 -4.05 7.00
CA TYR A 85 2.29 -4.61 5.95
C TYR A 85 3.54 -3.79 5.65
N PHE A 86 3.46 -2.44 5.69
CA PHE A 86 4.52 -1.56 5.18
C PHE A 86 5.06 -0.56 6.20
N GLY A 87 4.51 -0.53 7.43
CA GLY A 87 4.90 0.41 8.46
C GLY A 87 5.78 -0.14 9.57
N PRO A 88 5.96 0.59 10.65
CA PRO A 88 5.11 1.67 11.21
C PRO A 88 5.17 2.97 10.43
N CYS A 89 4.21 3.87 10.70
CA CYS A 89 4.28 5.24 10.18
C CYS A 89 5.59 5.89 10.64
N PRO A 90 6.39 6.43 9.70
CA PRO A 90 7.65 7.03 10.05
C PRO A 90 7.47 8.35 10.81
N LEU A 91 8.41 8.67 11.70
CA LEU A 91 8.40 9.93 12.46
C LEU A 91 8.44 11.17 11.54
N SER A 92 8.92 11.02 10.32
CA SER A 92 8.91 12.07 9.29
C SER A 92 7.51 12.59 8.92
N TYR A 93 6.43 11.87 9.30
CA TYR A 93 5.08 12.40 9.21
C TYR A 93 4.84 13.63 10.10
N PHE A 94 5.65 13.84 11.15
CA PHE A 94 5.65 15.08 11.93
C PHE A 94 5.90 16.33 11.07
N ASP A 95 6.55 16.19 9.93
CA ASP A 95 6.77 17.31 8.99
C ASP A 95 5.48 17.72 8.23
N PHE A 96 4.49 16.84 8.19
CA PHE A 96 3.22 17.05 7.47
C PHE A 96 2.07 17.47 8.37
N LEU A 97 2.18 17.20 9.66
CA LEU A 97 1.12 17.40 10.64
C LEU A 97 1.58 18.35 11.73
N PRO A 98 0.74 19.32 12.15
CA PRO A 98 0.98 20.11 13.36
C PRO A 98 1.16 19.20 14.59
N GLU A 99 1.90 19.68 15.61
CA GLU A 99 2.18 18.91 16.82
C GLU A 99 0.90 18.49 17.58
N ASP A 100 -0.14 19.33 17.55
CA ASP A 100 -1.41 19.09 18.24
C ASP A 100 -2.48 18.45 17.33
N ASP A 101 -2.10 17.85 16.21
CA ASP A 101 -3.06 17.28 15.27
C ASP A 101 -3.58 15.92 15.77
N GLU A 102 -4.90 15.78 15.87
CA GLU A 102 -5.59 14.55 16.33
C GLU A 102 -5.23 13.30 15.52
N ARG A 103 -4.73 13.47 14.29
CA ARG A 103 -4.27 12.37 13.45
C ARG A 103 -3.06 11.64 14.03
N TRP A 104 -2.28 12.30 14.92
CA TRP A 104 -1.20 11.65 15.66
C TRP A 104 -1.72 10.62 16.64
N GLU A 105 -2.76 10.97 17.39
CA GLU A 105 -3.43 10.05 18.30
C GLU A 105 -3.98 8.87 17.52
N PHE A 106 -4.67 9.13 16.40
CA PHE A 106 -5.19 8.09 15.52
C PHE A 106 -4.11 7.15 14.96
N ILE A 107 -2.94 7.67 14.52
CA ILE A 107 -1.80 6.86 14.05
C ILE A 107 -1.23 6.03 15.21
N GLY A 108 -1.10 6.62 16.39
CA GLY A 108 -0.62 5.95 17.59
C GLY A 108 -1.54 4.82 18.01
N ASP A 109 -2.83 5.07 18.11
CA ASP A 109 -3.86 4.09 18.44
C ASP A 109 -3.92 2.95 17.43
N THR A 110 -3.82 3.27 16.14
CA THR A 110 -3.74 2.28 15.06
C THR A 110 -2.53 1.38 15.22
N THR A 111 -1.37 1.95 15.52
CA THR A 111 -0.13 1.20 15.74
C THR A 111 -0.25 0.31 16.98
N GLN A 112 -0.78 0.84 18.06
CA GLN A 112 -1.00 0.09 19.31
C GLN A 112 -2.01 -1.04 19.11
N TYR A 113 -3.07 -0.80 18.35
CA TYR A 113 -4.05 -1.82 17.96
C TYR A 113 -3.38 -2.99 17.22
N ILE A 114 -2.52 -2.69 16.23
CA ILE A 114 -1.78 -3.70 15.45
C ILE A 114 -0.90 -4.55 16.36
N ILE A 115 -0.20 -3.93 17.31
CA ILE A 115 0.67 -4.63 18.28
C ILE A 115 -0.16 -5.52 19.21
N ASN A 116 -1.18 -4.98 19.85
CA ASN A 116 -2.00 -5.66 20.84
C ASN A 116 -2.73 -6.88 20.26
N HIS A 117 -3.15 -6.80 18.99
CA HIS A 117 -3.87 -7.88 18.30
C HIS A 117 -2.96 -8.76 17.44
N GLN A 118 -1.63 -8.59 17.54
CA GLN A 118 -0.64 -9.36 16.76
C GLN A 118 -0.91 -9.32 15.24
N LYS A 119 -1.44 -8.21 14.74
CA LYS A 119 -1.77 -8.01 13.31
C LYS A 119 -0.56 -7.61 12.47
N TRP A 120 0.63 -7.54 13.05
CA TRP A 120 1.87 -7.17 12.35
C TRP A 120 2.27 -8.25 11.35
N LYS A 121 2.28 -7.91 10.07
CA LYS A 121 2.58 -8.83 8.96
C LYS A 121 3.47 -8.13 7.92
N PRO A 122 4.76 -7.87 8.20
CA PRO A 122 5.62 -7.13 7.29
C PRO A 122 5.70 -7.81 5.92
N PHE A 123 5.36 -7.07 4.86
CA PHE A 123 5.39 -7.60 3.48
C PHE A 123 6.78 -8.09 3.07
N ALA A 124 7.84 -7.47 3.60
CA ALA A 124 9.21 -7.93 3.40
C ALA A 124 9.48 -9.38 3.85
N ARG A 125 8.59 -9.95 4.68
CA ARG A 125 8.65 -11.34 5.16
C ARG A 125 7.54 -12.22 4.58
N ALA A 126 6.77 -11.69 3.62
CA ALA A 126 5.73 -12.48 2.97
C ALA A 126 6.36 -13.65 2.21
N GLU A 127 5.84 -14.85 2.44
CA GLU A 127 6.24 -16.06 1.74
C GLU A 127 5.02 -16.57 0.97
N ASP A 128 5.13 -16.58 -0.33
CA ASP A 128 4.14 -17.14 -1.24
C ASP A 128 4.86 -17.80 -2.41
N LYS A 129 4.26 -18.87 -2.96
CA LYS A 129 4.87 -19.63 -4.07
C LYS A 129 4.98 -18.80 -5.35
N GLU A 130 4.12 -17.81 -5.51
CA GLU A 130 4.03 -16.97 -6.70
C GLU A 130 4.78 -15.64 -6.52
N LEU A 131 5.25 -15.32 -5.30
CA LEU A 131 5.96 -14.09 -4.97
C LEU A 131 7.47 -14.35 -4.94
N THR A 132 8.17 -13.88 -5.95
CA THR A 132 9.64 -13.95 -5.98
C THR A 132 10.27 -12.96 -4.99
N GLU A 133 11.55 -13.12 -4.68
CA GLU A 133 12.30 -12.16 -3.86
C GLU A 133 12.45 -10.81 -4.56
N GLU A 134 12.55 -10.82 -5.89
CA GLU A 134 12.66 -9.61 -6.71
C GLU A 134 11.35 -8.83 -6.69
N ASP A 135 10.19 -9.51 -6.84
CA ASP A 135 8.86 -8.89 -6.72
C ASP A 135 8.67 -8.26 -5.34
N ARG A 136 9.01 -9.00 -4.29
CA ARG A 136 8.91 -8.51 -2.90
C ARG A 136 9.77 -7.29 -2.67
N THR A 137 11.00 -7.29 -3.17
CA THR A 137 11.93 -6.18 -3.07
C THR A 137 11.42 -4.96 -3.81
N PHE A 138 10.93 -5.15 -5.04
CA PHE A 138 10.35 -4.08 -5.84
C PHE A 138 9.11 -3.48 -5.17
N ILE A 139 8.17 -4.31 -4.71
CA ILE A 139 6.97 -3.84 -4.01
C ILE A 139 7.35 -3.07 -2.74
N CYS A 140 8.26 -3.58 -1.91
CA CYS A 140 8.73 -2.87 -0.72
C CYS A 140 9.44 -1.54 -1.02
N LYS A 141 10.00 -1.40 -2.22
CA LYS A 141 10.64 -0.15 -2.69
C LYS A 141 9.60 0.93 -2.99
N ILE A 142 8.49 0.56 -3.64
CA ILE A 142 7.46 1.51 -4.06
C ILE A 142 6.39 1.77 -2.99
N MET A 143 6.16 0.81 -2.10
CA MET A 143 5.13 0.87 -1.05
C MET A 143 5.65 1.46 0.26
N LYS A 144 6.43 2.56 0.17
CA LYS A 144 6.86 3.31 1.36
C LYS A 144 5.70 4.12 1.90
N LEU A 145 5.51 4.11 3.24
CA LEU A 145 4.48 4.92 3.87
C LEU A 145 4.78 6.40 3.66
N ASP A 146 6.03 6.85 3.91
CA ASP A 146 6.42 8.21 3.59
C ASP A 146 6.47 8.43 2.07
N PRO A 147 5.66 9.36 1.53
CA PRO A 147 5.66 9.65 0.10
C PRO A 147 7.01 10.16 -0.43
N ARG A 148 7.85 10.74 0.43
CA ARG A 148 9.19 11.25 0.07
C ARG A 148 10.21 10.13 -0.16
N ASP A 149 9.98 8.96 0.45
CA ASP A 149 10.84 7.79 0.32
C ASP A 149 10.50 6.94 -0.91
N ARG A 150 9.40 7.28 -1.61
CA ARG A 150 9.01 6.57 -2.82
C ARG A 150 9.84 7.03 -4.02
N PRO A 151 10.25 6.10 -4.89
CA PRO A 151 10.95 6.46 -6.12
C PRO A 151 10.03 7.28 -7.04
N THR A 152 10.62 8.09 -7.88
CA THR A 152 9.93 8.75 -8.96
C THR A 152 9.59 7.77 -10.09
N ALA A 153 8.61 8.09 -10.94
CA ALA A 153 8.30 7.29 -12.12
C ALA A 153 9.52 7.12 -13.06
N ARG A 154 10.38 8.15 -13.14
CA ARG A 154 11.61 8.10 -13.95
C ARG A 154 12.62 7.09 -13.40
N GLU A 155 12.77 7.02 -12.08
CA GLU A 155 13.64 6.04 -11.41
C GLU A 155 13.07 4.64 -11.55
N LEU A 156 11.75 4.47 -11.45
CA LEU A 156 11.10 3.18 -11.66
C LEU A 156 11.29 2.65 -13.08
N LEU A 157 11.20 3.49 -14.11
CA LEU A 157 11.47 3.09 -15.50
C LEU A 157 12.92 2.61 -15.72
N GLN A 158 13.83 2.90 -14.80
CA GLN A 158 15.22 2.43 -14.84
C GLN A 158 15.45 1.20 -13.96
N ASP A 159 14.45 0.79 -13.19
CA ASP A 159 14.55 -0.37 -12.31
C ASP A 159 14.73 -1.67 -13.12
N PRO A 160 15.66 -2.54 -12.74
CA PRO A 160 15.86 -3.82 -13.40
C PRO A 160 14.55 -4.63 -13.50
N TRP A 161 13.74 -4.61 -12.46
CA TRP A 161 12.47 -5.32 -12.40
C TRP A 161 11.52 -4.96 -13.56
N LEU A 162 11.55 -3.70 -14.04
CA LEU A 162 10.75 -3.24 -15.19
C LEU A 162 11.46 -3.41 -16.54
N ARG A 163 12.78 -3.70 -16.55
CA ARG A 163 13.54 -3.86 -17.80
C ARG A 163 13.54 -5.28 -18.33
N ASP A 164 13.39 -6.26 -17.44
CA ASP A 164 13.47 -7.67 -17.77
C ASP A 164 12.09 -8.27 -18.14
N VAL A 165 11.14 -7.38 -18.42
CA VAL A 165 9.75 -7.72 -18.82
C VAL A 165 9.57 -7.57 -20.32
#